data_2f4e39fbc26797c87bbc13beeec18cb9
#
_entry.id   2f4e39fbc26797c87bbc13beeec18cb9
#
_cell.length_a   1.000
_cell.length_b   1.000
_cell.length_c   1.000
_cell.angle_alpha   90.00
_cell.angle_beta   90.00
_cell.angle_gamma   90.00
#
_symmetry.space_group_name_H-M   'P 1'
#
loop_
_entity.id
_entity.type
_entity.pdbx_description
1 polymer ?
#
loop_
_entity_poly.entity_id
_entity_poly.type
_entity_poly.pdbx_seq_one_letter_code
_entity_poly.pdbx_strand_id
1 'polypeptide(L)'
;MEIIVRESGTIPILEVRGRLTIGDPSEQLHDALEAVAKAGANKVIVDLNGVPQIDSSGISALVRISIKLTREGGALRLICRAGRVRDALTVTRLVEAIPTFDTESSALANFA
;
A
#
# COMPACT_ATOMS: atom_id res chain seq x y z
N MET A 1 6.53 -9.63 -10.58
CA MET A 1 5.49 -8.99 -9.75
C MET A 1 4.42 -8.37 -10.64
N GLU A 2 3.19 -8.38 -10.20
CA GLU A 2 2.06 -7.82 -10.94
C GLU A 2 1.35 -6.79 -10.06
N ILE A 3 0.96 -5.67 -10.65
CA ILE A 3 0.14 -4.67 -9.96
C ILE A 3 -1.11 -4.43 -10.79
N ILE A 4 -2.26 -4.65 -10.17
CA ILE A 4 -3.57 -4.43 -10.79
C ILE A 4 -4.18 -3.20 -10.13
N VAL A 5 -4.46 -2.17 -10.93
CA VAL A 5 -5.08 -0.95 -10.43
C VAL A 5 -6.56 -1.01 -10.73
N ARG A 6 -7.37 -0.86 -9.69
CA ARG A 6 -8.82 -0.76 -9.82
C ARG A 6 -9.32 0.36 -8.91
N GLU A 7 -10.58 0.70 -9.02
CA GLU A 7 -11.15 1.78 -8.23
C GLU A 7 -12.39 1.31 -7.48
N SER A 8 -12.57 1.83 -6.28
CA SER A 8 -13.83 1.74 -5.55
C SER A 8 -14.30 3.17 -5.27
N GLY A 9 -15.34 3.59 -5.99
CA GLY A 9 -15.73 5.00 -5.99
C GLY A 9 -14.59 5.84 -6.57
N THR A 10 -14.06 6.78 -5.78
CA THR A 10 -12.93 7.63 -6.19
C THR A 10 -11.59 7.17 -5.63
N ILE A 11 -11.57 6.03 -4.93
CA ILE A 11 -10.36 5.54 -4.27
C ILE A 11 -9.70 4.46 -5.11
N PRO A 12 -8.48 4.70 -5.63
CA PRO A 12 -7.73 3.66 -6.32
C PRO A 12 -7.25 2.60 -5.34
N ILE A 13 -7.34 1.35 -5.77
CA ILE A 13 -6.87 0.20 -5.02
C ILE A 13 -5.83 -0.52 -5.88
N LEU A 14 -4.61 -0.61 -5.37
CA LEU A 14 -3.52 -1.29 -6.06
C LEU A 14 -3.37 -2.69 -5.45
N GLU A 15 -3.75 -3.71 -6.21
CA GLU A 15 -3.51 -5.09 -5.83
C GLU A 15 -2.11 -5.49 -6.26
N VAL A 16 -1.25 -5.79 -5.29
CA VAL A 16 0.12 -6.22 -5.55
C VAL A 16 0.19 -7.73 -5.42
N ARG A 17 0.72 -8.40 -6.44
CA ARG A 17 0.90 -9.85 -6.46
C ARG A 17 2.35 -10.18 -6.74
N GLY A 18 2.95 -11.00 -5.90
CA GLY A 18 4.34 -11.37 -5.99
C GLY A 18 5.18 -10.72 -4.91
N ARG A 19 6.47 -11.05 -4.89
CA ARG A 19 7.39 -10.57 -3.86
C ARG A 19 7.62 -9.06 -3.98
N LEU A 20 7.53 -8.39 -2.87
CA LEU A 20 7.80 -6.95 -2.78
C LEU A 20 9.16 -6.75 -2.11
N THR A 21 10.21 -6.98 -2.89
CA THR A 21 11.60 -6.98 -2.43
C THR A 21 12.45 -6.00 -3.24
N ILE A 22 13.73 -5.88 -2.87
CA ILE A 22 14.66 -4.94 -3.49
C ILE A 22 14.71 -5.10 -5.01
N GLY A 23 14.90 -3.98 -5.74
CA GLY A 23 15.01 -3.93 -7.18
C GLY A 23 13.68 -3.58 -7.85
N ASP A 24 13.40 -4.20 -9.01
CA ASP A 24 12.25 -3.90 -9.84
C ASP A 24 10.90 -3.92 -9.11
N PRO A 25 10.61 -4.88 -8.20
CA PRO A 25 9.32 -4.87 -7.50
C PRO A 25 9.07 -3.61 -6.70
N SER A 26 10.05 -3.13 -5.94
CA SER A 26 9.90 -1.91 -5.15
C SER A 26 9.75 -0.68 -6.05
N GLU A 27 10.50 -0.63 -7.14
CA GLU A 27 10.41 0.46 -8.11
C GLU A 27 9.06 0.46 -8.83
N GLN A 28 8.55 -0.71 -9.22
CA GLN A 28 7.24 -0.83 -9.85
C GLN A 28 6.13 -0.32 -8.93
N LEU A 29 6.18 -0.67 -7.66
CA LEU A 29 5.19 -0.18 -6.69
C LEU A 29 5.29 1.34 -6.54
N HIS A 30 6.51 1.86 -6.39
CA HIS A 30 6.73 3.30 -6.27
C HIS A 30 6.17 4.04 -7.49
N ASP A 31 6.47 3.57 -8.69
CA ASP A 31 6.01 4.21 -9.93
C ASP A 31 4.48 4.15 -10.07
N ALA A 32 3.86 3.02 -9.70
CA ALA A 32 2.41 2.89 -9.75
C ALA A 32 1.72 3.85 -8.76
N LEU A 33 2.27 3.98 -7.56
CA LEU A 33 1.76 4.90 -6.55
C LEU A 33 1.93 6.36 -6.99
N GLU A 34 3.08 6.70 -7.57
CA GLU A 34 3.33 8.04 -8.12
C GLU A 34 2.34 8.36 -9.24
N ALA A 35 2.04 7.38 -10.10
CA ALA A 35 1.12 7.59 -11.21
C ALA A 35 -0.30 7.93 -10.73
N VAL A 36 -0.82 7.21 -9.73
CA VAL A 36 -2.15 7.50 -9.21
C VAL A 36 -2.18 8.83 -8.44
N ALA A 37 -1.11 9.18 -7.76
CA ALA A 37 -0.99 10.47 -7.07
C ALA A 37 -0.98 11.63 -8.08
N LYS A 38 -0.24 11.49 -9.17
CA LYS A 38 -0.19 12.50 -10.24
C LYS A 38 -1.53 12.66 -10.94
N ALA A 39 -2.32 11.60 -11.01
CA ALA A 39 -3.66 11.64 -11.58
C ALA A 39 -4.68 12.34 -10.67
N GLY A 40 -4.26 12.79 -9.50
CA GLY A 40 -5.09 13.57 -8.57
C GLY A 40 -5.61 12.79 -7.38
N ALA A 41 -5.32 11.50 -7.27
CA ALA A 41 -5.74 10.70 -6.12
C ALA A 41 -4.91 11.08 -4.89
N ASN A 42 -5.59 11.39 -3.79
CA ASN A 42 -4.91 11.62 -2.51
C ASN A 42 -5.27 10.57 -1.45
N LYS A 43 -6.29 9.75 -1.70
CA LYS A 43 -6.65 8.60 -0.87
C LYS A 43 -6.39 7.34 -1.67
N VAL A 44 -5.54 6.47 -1.19
CA VAL A 44 -5.09 5.27 -1.93
C VAL A 44 -5.06 4.08 -1.00
N ILE A 45 -5.44 2.92 -1.53
CA ILE A 45 -5.35 1.64 -0.82
C ILE A 45 -4.37 0.74 -1.58
N VAL A 46 -3.47 0.08 -0.85
CA VAL A 46 -2.60 -0.95 -1.40
C VAL A 46 -2.98 -2.29 -0.76
N ASP A 47 -3.36 -3.25 -1.59
CA ASP A 47 -3.71 -4.59 -1.16
C ASP A 47 -2.49 -5.50 -1.27
N LEU A 48 -2.00 -5.95 -0.12
CA LEU A 48 -0.82 -6.79 -0.01
C LEU A 48 -1.16 -8.28 0.19
N ASN A 49 -2.40 -8.68 0.10
CA ASN A 49 -2.78 -10.08 0.33
C ASN A 49 -2.16 -11.05 -0.68
N GLY A 50 -1.79 -10.57 -1.85
CA GLY A 50 -1.07 -11.38 -2.85
C GLY A 50 0.45 -11.32 -2.75
N VAL A 51 1.01 -10.70 -1.70
CA VAL A 51 2.45 -10.54 -1.49
C VAL A 51 2.92 -11.57 -0.47
N PRO A 52 3.72 -12.57 -0.88
CA PRO A 52 4.21 -13.60 0.05
C PRO A 52 5.42 -13.16 0.86
N GLN A 53 6.12 -12.12 0.42
CA GLN A 53 7.36 -11.67 1.05
C GLN A 53 7.57 -10.19 0.80
N ILE A 54 7.93 -9.46 1.86
CA ILE A 54 8.29 -8.03 1.79
C ILE A 54 9.62 -7.83 2.51
N ASP A 55 10.46 -6.94 2.00
CA ASP A 55 11.69 -6.54 2.68
C ASP A 55 11.68 -5.03 2.97
N SER A 56 12.80 -4.51 3.48
CA SER A 56 12.92 -3.10 3.85
C SER A 56 12.71 -2.16 2.66
N SER A 57 13.03 -2.59 1.45
CA SER A 57 12.82 -1.78 0.24
C SER A 57 11.35 -1.57 -0.04
N GLY A 58 10.55 -2.63 0.08
CA GLY A 58 9.10 -2.54 -0.09
C GLY A 58 8.46 -1.70 1.01
N ILE A 59 8.90 -1.88 2.24
CA ILE A 59 8.44 -1.08 3.38
C ILE A 59 8.77 0.40 3.17
N SER A 60 9.99 0.70 2.73
CA SER A 60 10.41 2.07 2.45
C SER A 60 9.58 2.74 1.35
N ALA A 61 9.23 1.98 0.31
CA ALA A 61 8.37 2.49 -0.77
C ALA A 61 6.99 2.90 -0.23
N LEU A 62 6.40 2.07 0.63
CA LEU A 62 5.11 2.36 1.25
C LEU A 62 5.19 3.59 2.15
N VAL A 63 6.23 3.70 2.97
CA VAL A 63 6.42 4.84 3.87
C VAL A 63 6.55 6.14 3.09
N ARG A 64 7.37 6.15 2.04
CA ARG A 64 7.59 7.36 1.23
C ARG A 64 6.32 7.88 0.62
N ILE A 65 5.50 6.98 0.03
CA ILE A 65 4.26 7.42 -0.59
C ILE A 65 3.23 7.86 0.46
N SER A 66 3.21 7.21 1.63
CA SER A 66 2.34 7.62 2.73
C SER A 66 2.64 9.04 3.18
N ILE A 67 3.91 9.39 3.31
CA ILE A 67 4.34 10.74 3.68
C ILE A 67 3.88 11.74 2.62
N LYS A 68 4.10 11.42 1.36
CA LYS A 68 3.71 12.30 0.26
C LYS A 68 2.21 12.56 0.23
N LEU A 69 1.40 11.50 0.33
CA LEU A 69 -0.05 11.64 0.33
C LEU A 69 -0.55 12.44 1.52
N THR A 70 0.02 12.21 2.69
CA THR A 70 -0.34 12.95 3.91
C THR A 70 -0.06 14.45 3.76
N ARG A 71 1.06 14.82 3.17
CA ARG A 71 1.39 16.22 2.89
C ARG A 71 0.40 16.88 1.94
N GLU A 72 -0.21 16.11 1.06
CA GLU A 72 -1.19 16.58 0.09
C GLU A 72 -2.63 16.52 0.61
N GLY A 73 -2.79 16.28 1.91
CA GLY A 73 -4.11 16.22 2.54
C GLY A 73 -4.81 14.88 2.40
N GLY A 74 -4.10 13.87 1.94
CA GLY A 74 -4.65 12.52 1.76
C GLY A 74 -4.11 11.50 2.73
N ALA A 75 -4.18 10.24 2.35
CA ALA A 75 -3.71 9.14 3.17
C ALA A 75 -3.55 7.85 2.38
N LEU A 76 -2.67 6.97 2.86
CA LEU A 76 -2.52 5.61 2.40
C LEU A 76 -3.10 4.65 3.44
N ARG A 77 -3.80 3.63 2.97
CA ARG A 77 -4.27 2.52 3.80
C ARG A 77 -3.80 1.21 3.18
N LEU A 78 -3.58 0.21 4.01
CA LEU A 78 -3.13 -1.10 3.55
C LEU A 78 -4.17 -2.17 3.85
N ILE A 79 -4.24 -3.18 2.98
CA ILE A 79 -4.98 -4.40 3.23
C ILE A 79 -3.94 -5.51 3.34
N CYS A 80 -3.89 -6.18 4.47
CA CYS A 80 -2.95 -7.27 4.70
C CYS A 80 -3.46 -8.17 5.81
N ARG A 81 -3.81 -9.41 5.48
CA ARG A 81 -4.27 -10.39 6.46
C ARG A 81 -3.13 -10.85 7.36
N ALA A 82 -3.49 -11.48 8.47
CA ALA A 82 -2.53 -12.12 9.35
C ALA A 82 -1.64 -13.09 8.57
N GLY A 83 -0.34 -13.08 8.86
CA GLY A 83 0.64 -13.90 8.19
C GLY A 83 2.02 -13.26 8.23
N ARG A 84 2.94 -13.82 7.44
CA ARG A 84 4.35 -13.41 7.44
C ARG A 84 4.55 -11.92 7.08
N VAL A 85 3.84 -11.44 6.07
CA VAL A 85 3.97 -10.03 5.65
C VAL A 85 3.41 -9.11 6.72
N ARG A 86 2.24 -9.43 7.28
CA ARG A 86 1.64 -8.64 8.36
C ARG A 86 2.58 -8.61 9.57
N ASP A 87 3.24 -9.72 9.89
CA ASP A 87 4.20 -9.78 10.99
C ASP A 87 5.38 -8.84 10.75
N ALA A 88 5.90 -8.79 9.51
CA ALA A 88 6.98 -7.87 9.15
C ALA A 88 6.55 -6.42 9.32
N LEU A 89 5.34 -6.08 8.93
CA LEU A 89 4.78 -4.72 9.09
C LEU A 89 4.63 -4.36 10.57
N THR A 90 4.25 -5.32 11.39
CA THR A 90 4.08 -5.13 12.83
C THR A 90 5.43 -4.93 13.54
N VAL A 91 6.41 -5.78 13.23
CA VAL A 91 7.75 -5.71 13.83
C VAL A 91 8.44 -4.39 13.52
N THR A 92 8.26 -3.88 12.32
CA THR A 92 8.83 -2.59 11.89
C THR A 92 7.98 -1.39 12.31
N ARG A 93 6.87 -1.62 13.00
CA ARG A 93 5.92 -0.61 13.43
C ARG A 93 5.25 0.16 12.28
N LEU A 94 5.29 -0.39 11.08
CA LEU A 94 4.65 0.24 9.93
C LEU A 94 3.14 0.38 10.14
N VAL A 95 2.52 -0.60 10.79
CA VAL A 95 1.08 -0.61 11.06
C VAL A 95 0.64 0.58 11.93
N GLU A 96 1.55 1.16 12.71
CA GLU A 96 1.28 2.36 13.51
C GLU A 96 1.28 3.62 12.65
N ALA A 97 2.13 3.65 11.62
CA ALA A 97 2.25 4.80 10.72
C ALA A 97 1.21 4.77 9.60
N ILE A 98 0.92 3.56 9.08
CA ILE A 98 -0.03 3.36 7.99
C ILE A 98 -1.09 2.38 8.47
N PRO A 99 -2.34 2.81 8.64
CA PRO A 99 -3.42 1.92 9.07
C PRO A 99 -3.55 0.72 8.14
N THR A 100 -3.62 -0.47 8.74
CA THR A 100 -3.63 -1.74 8.02
C THR A 100 -4.85 -2.55 8.44
N PHE A 101 -5.56 -3.10 7.46
CA PHE A 101 -6.84 -3.78 7.65
C PHE A 101 -6.81 -5.17 7.04
N ASP A 102 -7.66 -6.07 7.54
CA ASP A 102 -7.76 -7.43 7.02
C ASP A 102 -8.54 -7.49 5.71
N THR A 103 -9.48 -6.57 5.50
CA THR A 103 -10.37 -6.58 4.35
C THR A 103 -10.45 -5.22 3.66
N GLU A 104 -10.84 -5.26 2.39
CA GLU A 104 -11.08 -4.04 1.62
C GLU A 104 -12.20 -3.19 2.23
N SER A 105 -13.28 -3.83 2.67
CA SER A 105 -14.41 -3.12 3.30
C SER A 105 -13.95 -2.29 4.50
N SER A 106 -13.12 -2.87 5.35
CA SER A 106 -12.61 -2.17 6.53
C SER A 106 -11.69 -1.01 6.14
N ALA A 107 -10.84 -1.20 5.14
CA ALA A 107 -9.94 -0.15 4.66
C ALA A 107 -10.73 1.02 4.06
N LEU A 108 -11.74 0.74 3.25
CA LEU A 108 -12.60 1.76 2.64
C LEU A 108 -13.40 2.51 3.70
N ALA A 109 -13.92 1.82 4.70
CA ALA A 109 -14.70 2.44 5.78
C ALA A 109 -13.86 3.44 6.58
N ASN A 110 -12.55 3.21 6.68
CA ASN A 110 -11.65 4.10 7.41
C ASN A 110 -11.46 5.47 6.72
N PHE A 111 -11.77 5.56 5.43
CA PHE A 111 -11.74 6.83 4.71
C PHE A 111 -13.06 7.61 4.79
N ALA A 112 -14.09 6.98 5.29
CA ALA A 112 -15.40 7.61 5.36
C ALA A 112 -15.49 8.67 6.47
#